data_06153c1f9edee3fa1e14dd1d3818c91e
#
_entry.id   06153c1f9edee3fa1e14dd1d3818c91e
#
_cell.length_a   1.000
_cell.length_b   1.000
_cell.length_c   1.000
_cell.angle_alpha   90.00
_cell.angle_beta   90.00
_cell.angle_gamma   90.00
#
_symmetry.space_group_name_H-M   'P 1'
#
loop_
_entity.id
_entity.type
_entity.pdbx_description
1 polymer ?
#
loop_
_entity_poly.entity_id
_entity_poly.type
_entity_poly.pdbx_seq_one_letter_code
_entity_poly.pdbx_strand_id
1 'polypeptide(L)'
;LLQSSAASDVYKRQQEVFIENVGQPTLACIRPAVDALQDLNSHREVQLIISGGIRNGADVAKALALGADAVSIGSAAMIAIGDNDPKWEKEYEKLGTKAGAYDDWHEGNDPAGISTQNPKLMKRLDPKKAGRKLSNYLKVMSLEAQTIARACGKNSLHNLEPEDLCALTVEAAAMALSLIHI
;
A
#
# COMPACT_ATOMS: atom_id res chain seq x y z
N LEU A 1 0.94 11.09 15.46
CA LEU A 1 1.12 11.57 14.06
C LEU A 1 2.47 11.18 13.46
N LEU A 2 3.51 11.02 14.28
CA LEU A 2 4.85 10.57 13.84
C LEU A 2 4.96 9.03 13.67
N GLN A 3 3.95 8.27 14.05
CA GLN A 3 4.00 6.80 14.02
C GLN A 3 3.82 6.21 12.62
N SER A 4 3.14 6.88 11.69
CA SER A 4 2.90 6.28 10.38
C SER A 4 4.09 6.39 9.42
N SER A 5 4.86 7.46 9.45
CA SER A 5 6.09 7.58 8.65
C SER A 5 7.25 6.77 9.25
N ALA A 6 7.34 6.72 10.58
CA ALA A 6 8.28 5.85 11.27
C ALA A 6 7.96 4.35 11.04
N ALA A 7 6.68 3.97 10.98
CA ALA A 7 6.29 2.59 10.76
C ALA A 7 6.73 2.03 9.41
N SER A 8 6.73 2.83 8.32
CA SER A 8 7.15 2.32 7.01
C SER A 8 8.67 2.10 6.90
N ASP A 9 9.47 2.89 7.62
CA ASP A 9 10.93 2.73 7.63
C ASP A 9 11.39 1.68 8.66
N VAL A 10 10.67 1.59 9.74
CA VAL A 10 10.86 0.63 10.82
C VAL A 10 10.38 -0.77 10.40
N TYR A 11 9.33 -0.88 9.60
CA TYR A 11 8.78 -2.11 9.03
C TYR A 11 9.82 -2.93 8.27
N LYS A 12 10.70 -2.31 7.51
CA LYS A 12 11.76 -2.98 6.73
C LYS A 12 12.99 -3.38 7.54
N ARG A 13 13.05 -3.02 8.82
CA ARG A 13 14.22 -3.23 9.70
C ARG A 13 13.86 -3.83 11.06
N GLN A 14 12.59 -4.15 11.31
CA GLN A 14 12.13 -4.74 12.57
C GLN A 14 12.04 -6.25 12.48
N GLN A 15 12.16 -6.87 13.66
CA GLN A 15 11.85 -8.27 13.81
C GLN A 15 10.38 -8.54 13.47
N GLU A 16 10.10 -9.66 12.82
CA GLU A 16 8.78 -10.11 12.36
C GLU A 16 7.69 -9.99 13.44
N VAL A 17 8.02 -10.29 14.69
CA VAL A 17 7.10 -10.16 15.83
C VAL A 17 6.54 -8.74 16.01
N PHE A 18 7.31 -7.70 15.67
CA PHE A 18 6.82 -6.33 15.76
C PHE A 18 5.98 -5.95 14.55
N ILE A 19 6.34 -6.46 13.36
CA ILE A 19 5.59 -6.23 12.14
C ILE A 19 4.17 -6.78 12.26
N GLU A 20 4.02 -7.95 12.84
CA GLU A 20 2.74 -8.64 12.97
C GLU A 20 1.88 -8.14 14.14
N ASN A 21 2.50 -7.63 15.19
CA ASN A 21 1.79 -7.41 16.46
C ASN A 21 1.81 -5.97 16.97
N VAL A 22 2.54 -5.05 16.33
CA VAL A 22 2.67 -3.66 16.77
C VAL A 22 2.22 -2.71 15.67
N GLY A 23 1.30 -1.81 16.01
CA GLY A 23 0.79 -0.79 15.11
C GLY A 23 -0.73 -0.81 14.99
N GLN A 24 -1.26 0.11 14.17
CA GLN A 24 -2.68 0.19 13.87
C GLN A 24 -2.89 -0.05 12.37
N PRO A 25 -4.01 -0.69 11.97
CA PRO A 25 -4.36 -0.81 10.56
C PRO A 25 -4.42 0.57 9.89
N THR A 26 -3.83 0.68 8.71
CA THR A 26 -3.77 1.94 7.94
C THR A 26 -5.14 2.60 7.80
N LEU A 27 -6.18 1.82 7.52
CA LEU A 27 -7.56 2.30 7.40
C LEU A 27 -8.04 3.03 8.66
N ALA A 28 -7.71 2.50 9.85
CA ALA A 28 -8.11 3.07 11.13
C ALA A 28 -7.35 4.37 11.49
N CYS A 29 -6.23 4.65 10.81
CA CYS A 29 -5.41 5.83 11.08
C CYS A 29 -5.84 7.06 10.27
N ILE A 30 -6.58 6.89 9.17
CA ILE A 30 -6.85 7.99 8.23
C ILE A 30 -7.77 9.04 8.87
N ARG A 31 -8.94 8.64 9.34
CA ARG A 31 -9.91 9.59 9.92
C ARG A 31 -9.36 10.33 11.14
N PRO A 32 -8.77 9.68 12.14
CA PRO A 32 -8.16 10.38 13.25
C PRO A 32 -7.06 11.38 12.85
N ALA A 33 -6.29 11.08 11.78
CA ALA A 33 -5.29 12.00 11.27
C ALA A 33 -5.93 13.23 10.58
N VAL A 34 -6.99 13.02 9.80
CA VAL A 34 -7.77 14.12 9.19
C VAL A 34 -8.37 14.99 10.26
N ASP A 35 -9.02 14.41 11.27
CA ASP A 35 -9.67 15.13 12.36
C ASP A 35 -8.65 15.99 13.15
N ALA A 36 -7.46 15.42 13.42
CA ALA A 36 -6.37 16.16 14.06
C ALA A 36 -5.86 17.35 13.21
N LEU A 37 -5.79 17.20 11.88
CA LEU A 37 -5.43 18.30 10.98
C LEU A 37 -6.53 19.38 10.94
N GLN A 38 -7.79 18.99 11.04
CA GLN A 38 -8.92 19.93 11.13
C GLN A 38 -8.89 20.71 12.45
N ASP A 39 -8.68 20.04 13.58
CA ASP A 39 -8.57 20.67 14.89
C ASP A 39 -7.43 21.69 14.95
N LEU A 40 -6.36 21.44 14.23
CA LEU A 40 -5.21 22.35 14.10
C LEU A 40 -5.42 23.45 13.03
N ASN A 41 -6.56 23.47 12.34
CA ASN A 41 -6.81 24.32 11.17
C ASN A 41 -5.74 24.22 10.07
N SER A 42 -5.09 23.06 9.98
CA SER A 42 -4.03 22.78 9.00
C SER A 42 -4.49 21.81 7.90
N HIS A 43 -5.73 21.39 7.91
CA HIS A 43 -6.34 20.57 6.86
C HIS A 43 -6.29 21.34 5.53
N ARG A 44 -5.78 20.70 4.47
CA ARG A 44 -5.48 21.27 3.15
C ARG A 44 -4.21 22.12 3.04
N GLU A 45 -3.62 22.59 4.14
CA GLU A 45 -2.28 23.17 4.13
C GLU A 45 -1.20 22.08 4.24
N VAL A 46 -1.50 21.04 5.03
CA VAL A 46 -0.65 19.85 5.17
C VAL A 46 -1.30 18.69 4.42
N GLN A 47 -0.56 18.10 3.48
CA GLN A 47 -1.02 16.95 2.71
C GLN A 47 -0.83 15.65 3.49
N LEU A 48 -1.89 14.86 3.57
CA LEU A 48 -1.90 13.56 4.22
C LEU A 48 -1.61 12.45 3.21
N ILE A 49 -0.42 11.85 3.29
CA ILE A 49 -0.02 10.74 2.44
C ILE A 49 -0.10 9.43 3.24
N ILE A 50 -0.89 8.49 2.75
CA ILE A 50 -1.14 7.21 3.40
C ILE A 50 -0.28 6.12 2.76
N SER A 51 0.39 5.33 3.60
CA SER A 51 1.19 4.18 3.21
C SER A 51 0.81 2.95 4.01
N GLY A 52 0.84 1.78 3.36
CA GLY A 52 0.57 0.49 3.98
C GLY A 52 -0.71 -0.16 3.46
N GLY A 53 -0.60 -1.38 2.95
CA GLY A 53 -1.71 -2.20 2.49
C GLY A 53 -2.40 -1.75 1.20
N ILE A 54 -1.88 -0.78 0.48
CA ILE A 54 -2.44 -0.31 -0.79
C ILE A 54 -2.02 -1.26 -1.92
N ARG A 55 -2.97 -1.95 -2.54
CA ARG A 55 -2.73 -3.02 -3.52
C ARG A 55 -3.37 -2.77 -4.88
N ASN A 56 -4.44 -2.02 -4.94
CA ASN A 56 -5.26 -1.82 -6.14
C ASN A 56 -5.97 -0.47 -6.12
N GLY A 57 -6.68 -0.13 -7.17
CA GLY A 57 -7.40 1.14 -7.27
C GLY A 57 -8.55 1.29 -6.28
N ALA A 58 -9.13 0.18 -5.82
CA ALA A 58 -10.16 0.23 -4.78
C ALA A 58 -9.59 0.67 -3.42
N ASP A 59 -8.39 0.18 -3.07
CA ASP A 59 -7.70 0.63 -1.86
C ASP A 59 -7.33 2.13 -1.96
N VAL A 60 -6.90 2.59 -3.14
CA VAL A 60 -6.66 4.02 -3.41
C VAL A 60 -7.94 4.84 -3.21
N ALA A 61 -9.04 4.45 -3.85
CA ALA A 61 -10.31 5.16 -3.76
C ALA A 61 -10.81 5.25 -2.31
N LYS A 62 -10.70 4.17 -1.53
CA LYS A 62 -11.07 4.16 -0.11
C LYS A 62 -10.20 5.11 0.72
N ALA A 63 -8.88 5.10 0.51
CA ALA A 63 -7.99 5.98 1.24
C ALA A 63 -8.30 7.47 0.96
N LEU A 64 -8.52 7.82 -0.31
CA LEU A 64 -8.89 9.17 -0.71
C LEU A 64 -10.26 9.58 -0.19
N ALA A 65 -11.26 8.70 -0.26
CA ALA A 65 -12.58 8.93 0.29
C ALA A 65 -12.56 9.19 1.81
N LEU A 66 -11.66 8.53 2.55
CA LEU A 66 -11.47 8.78 3.98
C LEU A 66 -10.70 10.07 4.29
N GLY A 67 -10.20 10.77 3.27
CA GLY A 67 -9.59 12.09 3.42
C GLY A 67 -8.07 12.14 3.25
N ALA A 68 -7.45 11.09 2.70
CA ALA A 68 -6.06 11.15 2.28
C ALA A 68 -5.92 11.99 1.00
N ASP A 69 -4.84 12.75 0.88
CA ASP A 69 -4.51 13.50 -0.33
C ASP A 69 -3.76 12.63 -1.36
N ALA A 70 -3.00 11.66 -0.89
CA ALA A 70 -2.27 10.73 -1.74
C ALA A 70 -2.01 9.39 -1.02
N VAL A 71 -1.59 8.39 -1.80
CA VAL A 71 -1.17 7.09 -1.29
C VAL A 71 0.24 6.76 -1.74
N SER A 72 0.98 6.04 -0.89
CA SER A 72 2.27 5.47 -1.23
C SER A 72 2.15 3.95 -1.31
N ILE A 73 2.74 3.36 -2.35
CA ILE A 73 2.79 1.91 -2.54
C ILE A 73 4.23 1.41 -2.45
N GLY A 74 4.42 0.24 -1.84
CA GLY A 74 5.71 -0.42 -1.70
C GLY A 74 5.67 -1.84 -2.28
N SER A 75 5.27 -2.82 -1.48
CA SER A 75 5.25 -4.25 -1.83
C SER A 75 4.48 -4.53 -3.11
N ALA A 76 3.36 -3.87 -3.34
CA ALA A 76 2.57 -4.03 -4.56
C ALA A 76 3.37 -3.62 -5.83
N ALA A 77 4.17 -2.55 -5.75
CA ALA A 77 5.04 -2.15 -6.84
C ALA A 77 6.20 -3.14 -7.06
N MET A 78 6.78 -3.67 -5.98
CA MET A 78 7.83 -4.69 -6.05
C MET A 78 7.32 -5.97 -6.72
N ILE A 79 6.16 -6.46 -6.31
CA ILE A 79 5.51 -7.63 -6.93
C ILE A 79 5.22 -7.35 -8.41
N ALA A 80 4.74 -6.17 -8.75
CA ALA A 80 4.47 -5.80 -10.14
C ALA A 80 5.72 -5.83 -11.04
N ILE A 81 6.90 -5.54 -10.51
CA ILE A 81 8.16 -5.63 -11.26
C ILE A 81 8.78 -7.03 -11.26
N GLY A 82 8.25 -7.96 -10.48
CA GLY A 82 8.64 -9.39 -10.49
C GLY A 82 9.27 -9.90 -9.21
N ASP A 83 9.09 -9.19 -8.10
CA ASP A 83 9.39 -9.73 -6.78
C ASP A 83 8.50 -10.93 -6.47
N ASN A 84 9.05 -11.89 -5.74
CA ASN A 84 8.32 -13.12 -5.40
C ASN A 84 7.80 -13.92 -6.64
N ASP A 85 8.44 -13.79 -7.80
CA ASP A 85 8.05 -14.49 -9.04
C ASP A 85 8.22 -16.02 -8.87
N PRO A 86 7.17 -16.84 -9.09
CA PRO A 86 7.23 -18.29 -8.96
C PRO A 86 8.31 -18.99 -9.78
N LYS A 87 8.83 -18.34 -10.82
CA LYS A 87 9.96 -18.90 -11.60
C LYS A 87 11.23 -19.09 -10.78
N TRP A 88 11.34 -18.45 -9.61
CA TRP A 88 12.45 -18.56 -8.67
C TRP A 88 12.15 -19.45 -7.47
N GLU A 89 11.07 -20.26 -7.50
CA GLU A 89 10.62 -21.09 -6.38
C GLU A 89 11.75 -21.89 -5.73
N LYS A 90 12.57 -22.56 -6.55
CA LYS A 90 13.69 -23.37 -6.05
C LYS A 90 14.76 -22.57 -5.29
N GLU A 91 14.92 -21.32 -5.62
CA GLU A 91 15.83 -20.41 -4.91
C GLU A 91 15.21 -19.92 -3.61
N TYR A 92 13.91 -19.63 -3.59
CA TYR A 92 13.18 -19.30 -2.37
C TYR A 92 13.16 -20.47 -1.38
N GLU A 93 12.97 -21.71 -1.87
CA GLU A 93 13.04 -22.92 -1.04
C GLU A 93 14.40 -23.06 -0.34
N LYS A 94 15.51 -22.71 -0.99
CA LYS A 94 16.85 -22.73 -0.38
C LYS A 94 17.02 -21.69 0.72
N LEU A 95 16.22 -20.64 0.71
CA LEU A 95 16.16 -19.60 1.76
C LEU A 95 15.17 -19.97 2.86
N GLY A 96 14.57 -21.16 2.83
CA GLY A 96 13.61 -21.61 3.83
C GLY A 96 12.21 -21.03 3.66
N THR A 97 11.90 -20.44 2.51
CA THR A 97 10.62 -19.81 2.19
C THR A 97 10.05 -20.33 0.86
N LYS A 98 9.07 -19.69 0.30
CA LYS A 98 8.49 -20.01 -1.01
C LYS A 98 8.13 -18.72 -1.77
N ALA A 99 7.94 -18.84 -3.08
CA ALA A 99 7.45 -17.72 -3.88
C ALA A 99 6.12 -17.18 -3.31
N GLY A 100 6.01 -15.86 -3.25
CA GLY A 100 4.87 -15.18 -2.66
C GLY A 100 4.93 -14.97 -1.13
N ALA A 101 5.92 -15.55 -0.45
CA ALA A 101 6.07 -15.43 1.01
C ALA A 101 7.44 -14.90 1.45
N TYR A 102 8.32 -14.53 0.50
CA TYR A 102 9.62 -13.96 0.83
C TYR A 102 9.48 -12.49 1.23
N ASP A 103 9.97 -12.14 2.40
CA ASP A 103 9.95 -10.79 2.96
C ASP A 103 11.29 -10.32 3.57
N ASP A 104 12.33 -11.19 3.55
CA ASP A 104 13.67 -10.90 4.05
C ASP A 104 14.49 -10.00 3.11
N TRP A 105 13.90 -8.92 2.62
CA TRP A 105 14.54 -8.01 1.66
C TRP A 105 15.79 -7.33 2.19
N HIS A 106 15.92 -7.22 3.52
CA HIS A 106 17.09 -6.65 4.19
C HIS A 106 18.34 -7.54 4.12
N GLU A 107 18.20 -8.83 3.88
CA GLU A 107 19.32 -9.77 3.78
C GLU A 107 20.07 -9.67 2.45
N GLY A 108 19.47 -9.04 1.44
CA GLY A 108 20.09 -8.85 0.14
C GLY A 108 20.24 -10.13 -0.71
N ASN A 109 19.52 -11.20 -0.35
CA ASN A 109 19.56 -12.51 -1.00
C ASN A 109 18.40 -12.74 -1.97
N ASP A 110 17.64 -11.70 -2.31
CA ASP A 110 16.45 -11.76 -3.14
C ASP A 110 16.71 -12.48 -4.48
N PRO A 111 16.10 -13.66 -4.72
CA PRO A 111 16.26 -14.41 -5.96
C PRO A 111 15.77 -13.65 -7.20
N ALA A 112 14.82 -12.73 -7.07
CA ALA A 112 14.32 -11.92 -8.17
C ALA A 112 15.31 -10.84 -8.62
N GLY A 113 16.32 -10.52 -7.78
CA GLY A 113 17.34 -9.55 -8.09
C GLY A 113 16.92 -8.09 -7.92
N ILE A 114 15.88 -7.85 -7.11
CA ILE A 114 15.32 -6.52 -6.84
C ILE A 114 15.95 -5.93 -5.59
N SER A 115 15.81 -6.63 -4.46
CA SER A 115 16.30 -6.19 -3.15
C SER A 115 17.66 -6.80 -2.80
N THR A 116 18.67 -6.58 -3.66
CA THR A 116 19.99 -7.18 -3.49
C THR A 116 21.09 -6.26 -4.02
N GLN A 117 22.29 -6.39 -3.46
CA GLN A 117 23.54 -5.82 -3.97
C GLN A 117 24.44 -6.89 -4.61
N ASN A 118 23.99 -8.13 -4.68
CA ASN A 118 24.76 -9.22 -5.31
C ASN A 118 24.76 -9.04 -6.84
N PRO A 119 25.93 -8.80 -7.49
CA PRO A 119 25.99 -8.55 -8.93
C PRO A 119 25.43 -9.65 -9.80
N LYS A 120 25.41 -10.92 -9.32
CA LYS A 120 24.84 -12.04 -10.05
C LYS A 120 23.31 -12.00 -10.02
N LEU A 121 22.73 -11.69 -8.87
CA LEU A 121 21.29 -11.57 -8.69
C LEU A 121 20.75 -10.32 -9.39
N MET A 122 21.40 -9.17 -9.25
CA MET A 122 21.00 -7.91 -9.90
C MET A 122 20.82 -8.05 -11.42
N LYS A 123 21.62 -8.90 -12.07
CA LYS A 123 21.52 -9.16 -13.51
C LYS A 123 20.21 -9.85 -13.93
N ARG A 124 19.44 -10.38 -12.99
CA ARG A 124 18.16 -11.05 -13.27
C ARG A 124 17.03 -10.05 -13.53
N LEU A 125 17.14 -8.84 -13.00
CA LEU A 125 16.20 -7.76 -13.24
C LEU A 125 16.50 -7.06 -14.57
N ASP A 126 15.56 -7.08 -15.51
CA ASP A 126 15.56 -6.23 -16.70
C ASP A 126 14.78 -4.95 -16.40
N PRO A 127 15.46 -3.80 -16.21
CA PRO A 127 14.79 -2.56 -15.81
C PRO A 127 13.76 -2.06 -16.83
N LYS A 128 13.99 -2.30 -18.13
CA LYS A 128 13.06 -1.86 -19.19
C LYS A 128 11.77 -2.68 -19.16
N LYS A 129 11.90 -3.99 -18.97
CA LYS A 129 10.75 -4.89 -18.86
C LYS A 129 9.99 -4.67 -17.55
N ALA A 130 10.71 -4.54 -16.45
CA ALA A 130 10.15 -4.26 -15.13
C ALA A 130 9.40 -2.90 -15.11
N GLY A 131 10.01 -1.85 -15.67
CA GLY A 131 9.40 -0.53 -15.81
C GLY A 131 8.10 -0.54 -16.61
N ARG A 132 8.02 -1.33 -17.70
CA ARG A 132 6.77 -1.50 -18.44
C ARG A 132 5.69 -2.19 -17.62
N LYS A 133 6.05 -3.24 -16.85
CA LYS A 133 5.10 -3.94 -15.97
C LYS A 133 4.56 -2.98 -14.91
N LEU A 134 5.43 -2.22 -14.24
CA LEU A 134 5.03 -1.24 -13.24
C LEU A 134 4.14 -0.15 -13.84
N SER A 135 4.50 0.39 -15.01
CA SER A 135 3.68 1.39 -15.72
C SER A 135 2.27 0.86 -16.00
N ASN A 136 2.15 -0.38 -16.47
CA ASN A 136 0.85 -0.98 -16.73
C ASN A 136 0.05 -1.17 -15.43
N TYR A 137 0.70 -1.64 -14.37
CA TYR A 137 0.07 -1.81 -13.06
C TYR A 137 -0.48 -0.49 -12.52
N LEU A 138 0.32 0.59 -12.55
CA LEU A 138 -0.11 1.92 -12.11
C LEU A 138 -1.26 2.49 -12.94
N LYS A 139 -1.24 2.26 -14.27
CA LYS A 139 -2.35 2.65 -15.14
C LYS A 139 -3.65 1.93 -14.79
N VAL A 140 -3.58 0.61 -14.57
CA VAL A 140 -4.75 -0.18 -14.19
C VAL A 140 -5.27 0.26 -12.83
N MET A 141 -4.39 0.44 -11.83
CA MET A 141 -4.75 0.96 -10.51
C MET A 141 -5.47 2.32 -10.60
N SER A 142 -4.94 3.23 -11.41
CA SER A 142 -5.54 4.55 -11.63
C SER A 142 -6.90 4.47 -12.32
N LEU A 143 -7.03 3.61 -13.34
CA LEU A 143 -8.30 3.42 -14.05
C LEU A 143 -9.38 2.80 -13.15
N GLU A 144 -9.00 1.83 -12.32
CA GLU A 144 -9.90 1.22 -11.35
C GLU A 144 -10.41 2.25 -10.34
N ALA A 145 -9.52 3.04 -9.74
CA ALA A 145 -9.91 4.11 -8.82
C ALA A 145 -10.84 5.14 -9.48
N GLN A 146 -10.51 5.57 -10.71
CA GLN A 146 -11.36 6.48 -11.48
C GLN A 146 -12.73 5.88 -11.82
N THR A 147 -12.80 4.57 -12.05
CA THR A 147 -14.07 3.88 -12.31
C THR A 147 -14.96 3.89 -11.07
N ILE A 148 -14.38 3.67 -9.89
CA ILE A 148 -15.08 3.78 -8.62
C ILE A 148 -15.60 5.19 -8.40
N ALA A 149 -14.75 6.22 -8.59
CA ALA A 149 -15.18 7.62 -8.44
C ALA A 149 -16.36 7.97 -9.37
N ARG A 150 -16.30 7.52 -10.63
CA ARG A 150 -17.42 7.70 -11.57
C ARG A 150 -18.69 6.98 -11.14
N ALA A 151 -18.56 5.78 -10.58
CA ALA A 151 -19.71 5.04 -10.05
C ALA A 151 -20.38 5.78 -8.87
N CYS A 152 -19.59 6.52 -8.07
CA CYS A 152 -20.10 7.43 -7.03
C CYS A 152 -20.57 8.80 -7.56
N GLY A 153 -20.61 8.98 -8.89
CA GLY A 153 -21.02 10.25 -9.50
C GLY A 153 -19.98 11.38 -9.40
N LYS A 154 -18.74 11.06 -9.07
CA LYS A 154 -17.66 12.02 -8.91
C LYS A 154 -16.85 12.17 -10.21
N ASN A 155 -16.41 13.39 -10.50
CA ASN A 155 -15.59 13.70 -11.69
C ASN A 155 -14.07 13.75 -11.38
N SER A 156 -13.68 13.65 -10.13
CA SER A 156 -12.29 13.57 -9.66
C SER A 156 -12.19 12.60 -8.50
N LEU A 157 -11.03 11.94 -8.38
CA LEU A 157 -10.71 11.07 -7.24
C LEU A 157 -10.72 11.84 -5.91
N HIS A 158 -10.25 13.08 -5.91
CA HIS A 158 -10.22 13.95 -4.73
C HIS A 158 -11.58 14.53 -4.33
N ASN A 159 -12.64 14.22 -5.09
CA ASN A 159 -14.01 14.54 -4.74
C ASN A 159 -14.73 13.37 -4.06
N LEU A 160 -14.04 12.24 -3.88
CA LEU A 160 -14.54 11.15 -3.06
C LEU A 160 -14.59 11.60 -1.60
N GLU A 161 -15.66 11.21 -0.91
CA GLU A 161 -15.97 11.59 0.46
C GLU A 161 -16.32 10.36 1.30
N PRO A 162 -16.22 10.42 2.64
CA PRO A 162 -16.58 9.29 3.49
C PRO A 162 -18.01 8.76 3.25
N GLU A 163 -18.92 9.62 2.81
CA GLU A 163 -20.31 9.29 2.48
C GLU A 163 -20.45 8.40 1.23
N ASP A 164 -19.42 8.36 0.37
CA ASP A 164 -19.35 7.44 -0.77
C ASP A 164 -18.97 6.01 -0.34
N LEU A 165 -18.59 5.82 0.93
CA LEU A 165 -18.21 4.53 1.49
C LEU A 165 -19.32 3.92 2.33
N CYS A 166 -19.42 2.61 2.27
CA CYS A 166 -20.31 1.83 3.10
C CYS A 166 -19.55 0.64 3.68
N ALA A 167 -19.46 0.57 5.00
CA ALA A 167 -18.81 -0.54 5.67
C ALA A 167 -19.70 -1.78 5.64
N LEU A 168 -19.09 -2.94 5.41
CA LEU A 168 -19.80 -4.22 5.36
C LEU A 168 -19.83 -4.94 6.72
N THR A 169 -19.02 -4.47 7.68
CA THR A 169 -18.98 -5.03 9.03
C THR A 169 -18.92 -3.90 10.07
N VAL A 170 -19.34 -4.21 11.29
CA VAL A 170 -19.30 -3.26 12.42
C VAL A 170 -17.86 -2.80 12.72
N GLU A 171 -16.92 -3.73 12.63
CA GLU A 171 -15.50 -3.45 12.85
C GLU A 171 -14.95 -2.49 11.80
N ALA A 172 -15.29 -2.71 10.54
CA ALA A 172 -14.89 -1.82 9.45
C ALA A 172 -15.53 -0.42 9.61
N ALA A 173 -16.80 -0.34 10.02
CA ALA A 173 -17.47 0.92 10.30
C ALA A 173 -16.80 1.67 11.46
N ALA A 174 -16.46 0.99 12.54
CA ALA A 174 -15.77 1.58 13.69
C ALA A 174 -14.37 2.08 13.33
N MET A 175 -13.60 1.30 12.55
CA MET A 175 -12.26 1.70 12.10
C MET A 175 -12.27 2.89 11.14
N ALA A 176 -13.22 2.93 10.22
CA ALA A 176 -13.30 3.96 9.20
C ALA A 176 -14.13 5.18 9.61
N LEU A 177 -14.79 5.14 10.77
CA LEU A 177 -15.81 6.11 11.20
C LEU A 177 -16.86 6.37 10.11
N SER A 178 -17.25 5.30 9.40
CA SER A 178 -18.15 5.35 8.25
C SER A 178 -19.52 4.73 8.57
N LEU A 179 -20.49 4.99 7.69
CA LEU A 179 -21.81 4.36 7.78
C LEU A 179 -21.67 2.84 7.54
N ILE A 180 -22.47 2.06 8.26
CA ILE A 180 -22.61 0.63 8.03
C ILE A 180 -23.79 0.37 7.07
N HIS A 181 -23.57 -0.52 6.12
CA HIS A 181 -24.66 -1.02 5.29
C HIS A 181 -25.42 -2.07 6.08
N ILE A 182 -26.65 -1.74 6.45
CA ILE A 182 -27.61 -2.66 7.11
C ILE A 182 -28.46 -3.33 6.04
#